data_5905d56a5d051876d16ae1c4fc8013c9
#
_entry.id   5905d56a5d051876d16ae1c4fc8013c9
#
_cell.length_a   1.000
_cell.length_b   1.000
_cell.length_c   1.000
_cell.angle_alpha   90.00
_cell.angle_beta   90.00
_cell.angle_gamma   90.00
#
_symmetry.space_group_name_H-M   'P 1'
#
loop_
_entity.id
_entity.type
_entity.pdbx_description
1 polymer ?
#
loop_
_entity_poly.entity_id
_entity_poly.type
_entity_poly.pdbx_seq_one_letter_code
_entity_poly.pdbx_strand_id
1 'polypeptide(L)'
;MSATPSTILVVEDDAIVRMLIVDVLQELEFSVLEADGSERALELLEDTARNIDLLMTDVGLPGMDGRTLATRARELRQTLPVLSASGYAETLEVAQGMEVIGKPFSIDQLRAKVKSMLINA
;
A
#
# COMPACT_ATOMS: atom_id res chain seq x y z
N MET A 1 -15.29 -22.74 4.30
CA MET A 1 -14.39 -22.38 3.20
C MET A 1 -13.38 -21.35 3.68
N SER A 2 -12.16 -21.58 3.39
CA SER A 2 -11.14 -20.61 3.73
C SER A 2 -10.74 -19.84 2.48
N ALA A 3 -10.72 -18.55 2.58
CA ALA A 3 -10.20 -17.70 1.53
C ALA A 3 -8.71 -17.52 1.75
N THR A 4 -7.97 -17.41 0.67
CA THR A 4 -6.58 -17.00 0.75
C THR A 4 -6.55 -15.58 1.32
N PRO A 5 -5.69 -15.29 2.31
CA PRO A 5 -5.59 -13.92 2.82
C PRO A 5 -5.24 -12.95 1.70
N SER A 6 -5.80 -11.76 1.76
CA SER A 6 -5.41 -10.70 0.83
C SER A 6 -3.96 -10.33 1.06
N THR A 7 -3.25 -10.04 -0.02
CA THR A 7 -1.83 -9.68 0.03
C THR A 7 -1.67 -8.18 -0.17
N ILE A 8 -0.96 -7.55 0.74
CA ILE A 8 -0.70 -6.12 0.72
C ILE A 8 0.79 -5.90 0.49
N LEU A 9 1.13 -5.11 -0.52
CA LEU A 9 2.51 -4.68 -0.74
C LEU A 9 2.72 -3.37 0.02
N VAL A 10 3.61 -3.39 1.00
CA VAL A 10 3.95 -2.21 1.81
C VAL A 10 5.27 -1.65 1.33
N VAL A 11 5.27 -0.37 0.94
CA VAL A 11 6.46 0.34 0.46
C VAL A 11 6.76 1.48 1.42
N GLU A 12 7.87 1.36 2.14
CA GLU A 12 8.29 2.34 3.14
C GLU A 12 9.81 2.24 3.29
N ASP A 13 10.51 3.37 3.14
CA ASP A 13 11.97 3.36 3.23
C ASP A 13 12.49 3.31 4.67
N ASP A 14 11.71 3.79 5.63
CA ASP A 14 12.09 3.69 7.04
C ASP A 14 11.78 2.28 7.56
N ALA A 15 12.83 1.54 7.93
CA ALA A 15 12.69 0.15 8.32
C ALA A 15 11.84 -0.02 9.58
N ILE A 16 11.89 0.93 10.52
CA ILE A 16 11.12 0.83 11.75
C ILE A 16 9.64 1.09 11.47
N VAL A 17 9.34 2.11 10.69
CA VAL A 17 7.95 2.40 10.30
C VAL A 17 7.38 1.25 9.50
N ARG A 18 8.16 0.71 8.56
CA ARG A 18 7.73 -0.44 7.76
C ARG A 18 7.39 -1.63 8.64
N MET A 19 8.25 -1.94 9.61
CA MET A 19 8.03 -3.05 10.53
C MET A 19 6.74 -2.88 11.32
N LEU A 20 6.46 -1.67 11.81
CA LEU A 20 5.24 -1.40 12.56
C LEU A 20 3.99 -1.61 11.71
N ILE A 21 4.02 -1.13 10.47
CA ILE A 21 2.90 -1.32 9.54
C ILE A 21 2.69 -2.80 9.24
N VAL A 22 3.77 -3.51 8.94
CA VAL A 22 3.72 -4.94 8.64
C VAL A 22 3.14 -5.73 9.81
N ASP A 23 3.60 -5.44 11.02
CA ASP A 23 3.11 -6.14 12.21
C ASP A 23 1.60 -5.96 12.37
N VAL A 24 1.09 -4.75 12.19
CA VAL A 24 -0.34 -4.48 12.31
C VAL A 24 -1.12 -5.25 11.25
N LEU A 25 -0.65 -5.22 10.01
CA LEU A 25 -1.35 -5.90 8.92
C LEU A 25 -1.35 -7.42 9.10
N GLN A 26 -0.24 -7.98 9.59
CA GLN A 26 -0.17 -9.41 9.87
C GLN A 26 -1.08 -9.81 11.03
N GLU A 27 -1.21 -8.97 12.05
CA GLU A 27 -2.16 -9.21 13.13
C GLU A 27 -3.61 -9.20 12.63
N LEU A 28 -3.89 -8.46 11.58
CA LEU A 28 -5.20 -8.43 10.92
C LEU A 28 -5.36 -9.60 9.94
N GLU A 29 -4.41 -10.50 9.90
CA GLU A 29 -4.43 -11.73 9.10
C GLU A 29 -4.25 -11.50 7.59
N PHE A 30 -3.64 -10.38 7.20
CA PHE A 30 -3.24 -10.16 5.81
C PHE A 30 -1.86 -10.76 5.54
N SER A 31 -1.64 -11.20 4.32
CA SER A 31 -0.29 -11.51 3.83
C SER A 31 0.39 -10.21 3.43
N VAL A 32 1.68 -10.07 3.71
CA VAL A 32 2.39 -8.83 3.46
C VAL A 32 3.66 -9.10 2.66
N LEU A 33 3.83 -8.31 1.61
CA LEU A 33 5.11 -8.18 0.91
C LEU A 33 5.70 -6.83 1.27
N GLU A 34 7.01 -6.77 1.40
CA GLU A 34 7.70 -5.55 1.80
C GLU A 34 8.63 -5.06 0.73
N ALA A 35 8.69 -3.73 0.58
CA ALA A 35 9.67 -3.08 -0.27
C ALA A 35 10.20 -1.86 0.46
N ASP A 36 11.51 -1.64 0.42
CA ASP A 36 12.15 -0.50 1.05
C ASP A 36 12.17 0.73 0.14
N GLY A 37 11.68 0.61 -1.06
CA GLY A 37 11.60 1.72 -2.01
C GLY A 37 10.88 1.31 -3.28
N SER A 38 10.77 2.27 -4.19
CA SER A 38 10.00 2.10 -5.42
C SER A 38 10.59 1.05 -6.35
N GLU A 39 11.91 0.93 -6.39
CA GLU A 39 12.57 -0.02 -7.29
C GLU A 39 12.17 -1.45 -6.95
N ARG A 40 12.26 -1.83 -5.67
CA ARG A 40 11.85 -3.16 -5.24
C ARG A 40 10.36 -3.37 -5.41
N ALA A 41 9.56 -2.33 -5.13
CA ALA A 41 8.12 -2.41 -5.31
C ALA A 41 7.76 -2.71 -6.75
N LEU A 42 8.42 -2.04 -7.71
CA LEU A 42 8.15 -2.28 -9.12
C LEU A 42 8.55 -3.69 -9.55
N GLU A 43 9.65 -4.22 -9.02
CA GLU A 43 10.02 -5.61 -9.30
C GLU A 43 8.92 -6.58 -8.89
N LEU A 44 8.34 -6.36 -7.72
CA LEU A 44 7.26 -7.22 -7.22
C LEU A 44 5.98 -7.05 -8.03
N LEU A 45 5.67 -5.82 -8.44
CA LEU A 45 4.48 -5.54 -9.24
C LEU A 45 4.57 -6.07 -10.67
N GLU A 46 5.78 -6.11 -11.23
CA GLU A 46 6.02 -6.64 -12.56
C GLU A 46 5.88 -8.15 -12.62
N ASP A 47 6.03 -8.83 -11.49
CA ASP A 47 5.85 -10.28 -11.42
C ASP A 47 4.36 -10.59 -11.33
N THR A 48 3.73 -10.79 -12.47
CA THR A 48 2.29 -11.01 -12.55
C THR A 48 1.82 -12.33 -11.96
N ALA A 49 2.74 -13.27 -11.70
CA ALA A 49 2.41 -14.49 -10.99
C ALA A 49 2.18 -14.25 -9.49
N ARG A 50 2.64 -13.10 -8.99
CA ARG A 50 2.50 -12.74 -7.59
C ARG A 50 1.20 -12.01 -7.36
N ASN A 51 0.38 -12.52 -6.45
CA ASN A 51 -0.89 -11.89 -6.14
C ASN A 51 -0.67 -10.69 -5.21
N ILE A 52 -1.14 -9.53 -5.62
CA ILE A 52 -1.09 -8.31 -4.81
C ILE A 52 -2.47 -7.67 -4.88
N ASP A 53 -3.12 -7.54 -3.73
CA ASP A 53 -4.50 -7.05 -3.65
C ASP A 53 -4.59 -5.58 -3.31
N LEU A 54 -3.53 -5.02 -2.70
CA LEU A 54 -3.48 -3.62 -2.30
C LEU A 54 -2.03 -3.17 -2.27
N LEU A 55 -1.76 -1.97 -2.79
CA LEU A 55 -0.48 -1.31 -2.63
C LEU A 55 -0.63 -0.23 -1.57
N MET A 56 0.17 -0.30 -0.50
CA MET A 56 0.27 0.76 0.49
C MET A 56 1.65 1.38 0.38
N THR A 57 1.73 2.67 0.08
CA THR A 57 3.00 3.35 -0.12
C THR A 57 3.06 4.67 0.62
N ASP A 58 4.25 5.01 1.10
CA ASP A 58 4.54 6.37 1.55
C ASP A 58 4.69 7.27 0.33
N VAL A 59 4.19 8.49 0.41
CA VAL A 59 4.32 9.48 -0.68
C VAL A 59 5.75 10.00 -0.74
N GLY A 60 6.39 10.18 0.38
CA GLY A 60 7.72 10.82 0.48
C GLY A 60 8.90 9.88 0.28
N LEU A 61 8.83 8.93 -0.64
CA LEU A 61 9.93 8.01 -0.89
C LEU A 61 11.11 8.71 -1.58
N PRO A 62 12.36 8.31 -1.28
CA PRO A 62 13.50 8.85 -2.01
C PRO A 62 13.52 8.34 -3.45
N GLY A 63 14.05 9.15 -4.35
CA GLY A 63 14.07 8.81 -5.77
C GLY A 63 12.69 8.96 -6.38
N MET A 64 12.08 7.86 -6.81
CA MET A 64 10.71 7.88 -7.32
C MET A 64 9.74 7.97 -6.14
N ASP A 65 8.97 9.03 -6.06
CA ASP A 65 8.04 9.21 -4.96
C ASP A 65 6.82 8.28 -5.07
N GLY A 66 6.02 8.23 -4.00
CA GLY A 66 4.89 7.33 -3.93
C GLY A 66 3.81 7.61 -4.96
N ARG A 67 3.65 8.86 -5.41
CA ARG A 67 2.67 9.19 -6.43
C ARG A 67 3.07 8.61 -7.77
N THR A 68 4.34 8.76 -8.12
CA THR A 68 4.87 8.18 -9.37
C THR A 68 4.80 6.66 -9.31
N LEU A 69 5.15 6.08 -8.16
CA LEU A 69 5.03 4.64 -7.95
C LEU A 69 3.59 4.18 -8.15
N ALA A 70 2.63 4.90 -7.58
CA ALA A 70 1.21 4.55 -7.71
C ALA A 70 0.77 4.56 -9.17
N THR A 71 1.19 5.57 -9.93
CA THR A 71 0.88 5.67 -11.35
C THR A 71 1.45 4.49 -12.12
N ARG A 72 2.72 4.15 -11.86
CA ARG A 72 3.37 3.03 -12.51
C ARG A 72 2.71 1.70 -12.13
N ALA A 73 2.34 1.57 -10.87
CA ALA A 73 1.65 0.36 -10.40
C ALA A 73 0.33 0.15 -11.15
N ARG A 74 -0.43 1.23 -11.36
CA ARG A 74 -1.71 1.17 -12.08
C ARG A 74 -1.53 0.92 -13.58
N GLU A 75 -0.38 1.27 -14.13
CA GLU A 75 -0.05 0.89 -15.51
C GLU A 75 0.19 -0.62 -15.62
N LEU A 76 0.79 -1.21 -14.60
CA LEU A 76 1.06 -2.65 -14.56
C LEU A 76 -0.14 -3.47 -14.13
N ARG A 77 -0.95 -2.93 -13.23
CA ARG A 77 -2.13 -3.60 -12.66
C ARG A 77 -3.27 -2.59 -12.59
N GLN A 78 -4.07 -2.52 -13.64
CA GLN A 78 -5.02 -1.44 -13.89
C GLN A 78 -6.04 -1.22 -12.78
N THR A 79 -6.43 -2.29 -12.08
CA THR A 79 -7.46 -2.21 -11.04
C THR A 79 -6.91 -2.29 -9.64
N LEU A 80 -5.59 -2.20 -9.46
CA LEU A 80 -4.97 -2.33 -8.15
C LEU A 80 -5.36 -1.15 -7.24
N PRO A 81 -6.00 -1.41 -6.09
CA PRO A 81 -6.23 -0.34 -5.12
C PRO A 81 -4.92 0.16 -4.55
N VAL A 82 -4.81 1.47 -4.35
CA VAL A 82 -3.60 2.10 -3.82
C VAL A 82 -3.98 2.97 -2.62
N LEU A 83 -3.29 2.75 -1.50
CA LEU A 83 -3.41 3.56 -0.30
C LEU A 83 -2.10 4.30 -0.09
N SER A 84 -2.15 5.62 -0.19
CA SER A 84 -0.98 6.48 -0.01
C SER A 84 -0.98 7.09 1.38
N ALA A 85 0.15 7.03 2.08
CA ALA A 85 0.31 7.62 3.40
C ALA A 85 1.09 8.93 3.29
N SER A 86 0.55 10.02 3.83
CA SER A 86 1.14 11.34 3.69
C SER A 86 0.81 12.24 4.85
N GLY A 87 1.76 13.10 5.22
CA GLY A 87 1.50 14.18 6.19
C GLY A 87 0.62 15.28 5.62
N TYR A 88 0.35 15.26 4.32
CA TYR A 88 -0.44 16.29 3.63
C TYR A 88 -1.65 15.66 2.95
N ALA A 89 -2.29 14.70 3.61
CA ALA A 89 -3.37 13.91 3.01
C ALA A 89 -4.50 14.76 2.45
N GLU A 90 -4.85 15.84 3.13
CA GLU A 90 -5.96 16.70 2.74
C GLU A 90 -5.69 17.52 1.46
N THR A 91 -4.44 17.57 1.02
CA THR A 91 -4.09 18.32 -0.19
C THR A 91 -3.83 17.42 -1.39
N LEU A 92 -3.91 16.10 -1.21
CA LEU A 92 -3.64 15.17 -2.30
C LEU A 92 -4.89 14.92 -3.11
N GLU A 93 -4.74 15.01 -4.43
CA GLU A 93 -5.77 14.56 -5.36
C GLU A 93 -5.46 13.12 -5.74
N VAL A 94 -6.49 12.28 -5.74
CA VAL A 94 -6.32 10.86 -6.03
C VAL A 94 -7.28 10.41 -7.11
N ALA A 95 -6.82 9.45 -7.91
CA ALA A 95 -7.63 8.83 -8.94
C ALA A 95 -8.59 7.80 -8.31
N GLN A 96 -9.57 7.38 -9.09
CA GLN A 96 -10.50 6.35 -8.65
C GLN A 96 -9.74 5.07 -8.28
N GLY A 97 -10.10 4.48 -7.15
CA GLY A 97 -9.42 3.29 -6.63
C GLY A 97 -8.17 3.61 -5.82
N MET A 98 -7.86 4.89 -5.67
CA MET A 98 -6.76 5.35 -4.83
C MET A 98 -7.32 6.11 -3.65
N GLU A 99 -6.73 5.90 -2.47
CA GLU A 99 -7.11 6.64 -1.28
C GLU A 99 -5.87 7.10 -0.53
N VAL A 100 -6.06 8.02 0.40
CA VAL A 100 -4.97 8.60 1.18
C VAL A 100 -5.28 8.44 2.66
N ILE A 101 -4.26 8.11 3.44
CA ILE A 101 -4.35 8.12 4.90
C ILE A 101 -3.35 9.14 5.43
N GLY A 102 -3.80 9.99 6.35
CA GLY A 102 -2.96 11.05 6.91
C GLY A 102 -1.99 10.51 7.95
N LYS A 103 -0.78 11.03 7.96
CA LYS A 103 0.22 10.73 8.99
C LYS A 103 0.20 11.81 10.06
N PRO A 104 0.31 11.45 11.31
CA PRO A 104 0.32 10.09 11.85
C PRO A 104 -1.08 9.47 11.85
N PHE A 105 -1.15 8.16 11.69
CA PHE A 105 -2.42 7.44 11.76
C PHE A 105 -2.38 6.41 12.88
N SER A 106 -3.54 6.12 13.43
CA SER A 106 -3.68 5.09 14.46
C SER A 106 -3.83 3.71 13.81
N ILE A 107 -3.65 2.67 14.64
CA ILE A 107 -3.90 1.30 14.20
C ILE A 107 -5.34 1.15 13.72
N ASP A 108 -6.29 1.76 14.43
CA ASP A 108 -7.71 1.67 14.06
C ASP A 108 -7.99 2.36 12.73
N GLN A 109 -7.37 3.49 12.48
CA GLN A 109 -7.50 4.20 11.20
C GLN A 109 -6.96 3.36 10.05
N LEU A 110 -5.79 2.77 10.24
CA LEU A 110 -5.19 1.90 9.22
C LEU A 110 -6.07 0.68 8.96
N ARG A 111 -6.53 0.03 10.01
CA ARG A 111 -7.41 -1.14 9.90
C ARG A 111 -8.67 -0.81 9.11
N ALA A 112 -9.33 0.26 9.49
CA ALA A 112 -10.59 0.65 8.84
C ALA A 112 -10.39 0.96 7.37
N LYS A 113 -9.32 1.68 7.05
CA LYS A 113 -9.04 2.07 5.67
C LYS A 113 -8.72 0.84 4.81
N VAL A 114 -7.85 -0.02 5.27
CA VAL A 114 -7.44 -1.22 4.53
C VAL A 114 -8.64 -2.14 4.31
N LYS A 115 -9.43 -2.38 5.34
CA LYS A 115 -10.60 -3.25 5.22
C LYS A 115 -11.61 -2.67 4.24
N SER A 116 -11.85 -1.36 4.31
CA SER A 116 -12.77 -0.68 3.40
C SER A 116 -12.34 -0.88 1.95
N MET A 117 -11.06 -0.71 1.65
CA MET A 117 -10.56 -0.82 0.29
C MET A 117 -10.61 -2.25 -0.23
N LEU A 118 -10.35 -3.24 0.62
CA LEU A 118 -10.33 -4.65 0.20
C LEU A 118 -11.73 -5.25 0.10
N ILE A 119 -12.65 -4.84 0.96
CA ILE A 119 -14.03 -5.35 0.91
C ILE A 119 -14.74 -4.85 -0.33
N ASN A 120 -14.43 -3.64 -0.76
CA ASN A 120 -15.10 -3.02 -1.91
C ASN A 120 -14.37 -3.27 -3.23
N ALA A 121 -13.33 -4.06 -3.20
CA ALA A 121 -12.54 -4.36 -4.40
C ALA A 121 -13.21 -5.42 -5.27
#